data_1e19fb2e4247f57d2080581442714fed
#
_entry.id   1e19fb2e4247f57d2080581442714fed
#
_cell.length_a   1.000
_cell.length_b   1.000
_cell.length_c   1.000
_cell.angle_alpha   90.00
_cell.angle_beta   90.00
_cell.angle_gamma   90.00
#
_symmetry.space_group_name_H-M   'P 1'
#
loop_
_entity.id
_entity.type
_entity.pdbx_description
1 polymer ?
#
loop_
_entity_poly.entity_id
_entity_poly.type
_entity_poly.pdbx_seq_one_letter_code
_entity_poly.pdbx_strand_id
1 'polypeptide(L)'
;YGWPATSFGINYSGARITPLTSAEGITPPVTYWTPSIAPSHLLIYQGALFEAWQGSFLVSTLVDQDVKRLTLNDNSVTDSESLFSELGARIRGVHEGPDGAIYLLTDSDPGSVIEVRPKTVDSANEP
;
A
#
# COMPACT_ATOMS: atom_id res chain seq x y z
N TYR A 1 12.10 -10.85 5.18
CA TYR A 1 13.42 -11.50 5.12
C TYR A 1 13.27 -13.01 5.30
N GLY A 2 14.31 -13.76 4.89
CA GLY A 2 14.38 -15.20 5.17
C GLY A 2 13.77 -16.12 4.14
N TRP A 3 13.13 -15.59 3.10
CA TRP A 3 12.58 -16.43 2.03
C TRP A 3 13.71 -17.24 1.35
N PRO A 4 13.53 -18.53 1.00
CA PRO A 4 12.32 -19.33 1.18
C PRO A 4 12.25 -20.08 2.52
N ALA A 5 13.23 -19.91 3.42
CA ALA A 5 13.26 -20.64 4.69
C ALA A 5 12.05 -20.29 5.57
N THR A 6 11.65 -19.01 5.58
CA THR A 6 10.46 -18.54 6.28
C THR A 6 9.60 -17.72 5.33
N SER A 7 8.28 -17.83 5.45
CA SER A 7 7.35 -17.09 4.61
C SER A 7 5.92 -17.20 5.14
N PHE A 8 5.12 -16.15 4.93
CA PHE A 8 3.67 -16.20 5.12
C PHE A 8 2.94 -16.47 3.82
N GLY A 9 3.67 -16.55 2.70
CA GLY A 9 3.09 -16.69 1.37
C GLY A 9 2.63 -18.09 1.04
N ILE A 10 1.87 -18.18 -0.03
CA ILE A 10 1.43 -19.45 -0.62
C ILE A 10 1.84 -19.48 -2.09
N ASN A 11 2.03 -20.69 -2.63
CA ASN A 11 2.30 -20.88 -4.04
C ASN A 11 1.03 -20.65 -4.88
N TYR A 12 1.21 -20.53 -6.19
CA TYR A 12 0.09 -20.43 -7.12
C TYR A 12 -0.84 -21.64 -7.03
N SER A 13 -0.32 -22.78 -6.58
CA SER A 13 -1.13 -23.97 -6.34
C SER A 13 -1.97 -23.91 -5.07
N GLY A 14 -1.76 -22.89 -4.24
CA GLY A 14 -2.43 -22.74 -2.96
C GLY A 14 -1.67 -23.36 -1.79
N ALA A 15 -0.59 -24.07 -2.07
CA ALA A 15 0.22 -24.69 -1.02
C ALA A 15 1.11 -23.67 -0.33
N ARG A 16 1.38 -23.86 0.96
CA ARG A 16 2.31 -23.00 1.69
C ARG A 16 3.73 -23.19 1.13
N ILE A 17 4.45 -22.07 1.03
CA ILE A 17 5.84 -22.10 0.54
C ILE A 17 6.74 -22.84 1.52
N THR A 18 6.52 -22.62 2.82
CA THR A 18 7.27 -23.26 3.90
C THR A 18 6.36 -23.34 5.13
N PRO A 19 6.55 -24.36 5.99
CA PRO A 19 5.83 -24.41 7.26
C PRO A 19 6.29 -23.36 8.26
N LEU A 20 7.47 -22.75 8.03
CA LEU A 20 8.04 -21.79 8.97
C LEU A 20 7.68 -20.37 8.60
N THR A 21 7.14 -19.63 9.56
CA THR A 21 6.85 -18.21 9.40
C THR A 21 7.90 -17.33 10.07
N SER A 22 8.75 -17.92 10.92
CA SER A 22 9.83 -17.23 11.60
C SER A 22 10.97 -18.18 11.89
N ALA A 23 12.16 -17.65 12.07
CA ALA A 23 13.34 -18.42 12.45
C ALA A 23 14.33 -17.49 13.15
N GLU A 24 15.17 -18.11 14.01
CA GLU A 24 16.21 -17.37 14.71
C GLU A 24 17.16 -16.70 13.69
N GLY A 25 17.51 -15.45 13.96
CA GLY A 25 18.39 -14.67 13.09
C GLY A 25 17.73 -14.08 11.87
N ILE A 26 16.43 -14.29 11.68
CA ILE A 26 15.67 -13.74 10.57
C ILE A 26 14.68 -12.71 11.10
N THR A 27 14.75 -11.49 10.56
CA THR A 27 13.85 -10.39 10.94
C THR A 27 12.45 -10.65 10.42
N PRO A 28 11.43 -10.73 11.29
CA PRO A 28 10.06 -10.91 10.82
C PRO A 28 9.50 -9.63 10.19
N PRO A 29 8.46 -9.74 9.37
CA PRO A 29 7.79 -8.55 8.83
C PRO A 29 7.02 -7.81 9.91
N VAL A 30 6.88 -6.49 9.72
CA VAL A 30 6.01 -5.66 10.59
C VAL A 30 4.55 -6.02 10.35
N THR A 31 4.20 -6.28 9.11
CA THR A 31 2.87 -6.77 8.72
C THR A 31 2.99 -7.63 7.47
N TYR A 32 1.95 -8.40 7.20
CA TYR A 32 1.93 -9.27 6.04
C TYR A 32 0.48 -9.57 5.64
N TRP A 33 0.32 -10.09 4.43
CA TRP A 33 -0.97 -10.51 3.91
C TRP A 33 -0.84 -11.92 3.32
N THR A 34 -1.80 -12.77 3.65
CA THR A 34 -1.87 -14.14 3.10
C THR A 34 -3.31 -14.41 2.67
N PRO A 35 -3.56 -14.69 1.38
CA PRO A 35 -2.59 -14.67 0.28
C PRO A 35 -2.04 -13.28 0.02
N SER A 36 -0.95 -13.20 -0.73
CA SER A 36 -0.30 -11.93 -1.02
C SER A 36 -1.20 -11.02 -1.84
N ILE A 37 -1.20 -9.73 -1.49
CA ILE A 37 -1.89 -8.69 -2.25
C ILE A 37 -1.02 -8.15 -3.39
N ALA A 38 0.17 -8.71 -3.58
CA ALA A 38 1.18 -8.26 -4.52
C ALA A 38 1.53 -6.79 -4.29
N PRO A 39 2.11 -6.44 -3.13
CA PRO A 39 2.51 -5.06 -2.88
C PRO A 39 3.57 -4.63 -3.89
N SER A 40 3.40 -3.47 -4.49
CA SER A 40 4.26 -3.00 -5.57
C SER A 40 5.14 -1.83 -5.19
N HIS A 41 4.72 -1.00 -4.25
CA HIS A 41 5.47 0.18 -3.83
C HIS A 41 5.07 0.58 -2.42
N LEU A 42 5.98 1.24 -1.72
CA LEU A 42 5.75 1.76 -0.38
C LEU A 42 6.13 3.23 -0.35
N LEU A 43 5.23 4.06 0.15
CA LEU A 43 5.44 5.49 0.36
C LEU A 43 5.12 5.82 1.82
N ILE A 44 6.03 6.54 2.48
CA ILE A 44 5.73 7.14 3.77
C ILE A 44 5.32 8.58 3.48
N TYR A 45 4.04 8.88 3.66
CA TYR A 45 3.51 10.18 3.30
C TYR A 45 3.94 11.26 4.29
N GLN A 46 4.49 12.37 3.78
CA GLN A 46 4.96 13.47 4.61
C GLN A 46 4.32 14.80 4.21
N GLY A 47 3.51 14.80 3.17
CA GLY A 47 2.96 16.02 2.62
C GLY A 47 1.90 16.67 3.51
N ALA A 48 1.52 17.90 3.17
CA ALA A 48 0.57 18.69 3.93
C ALA A 48 -0.85 18.66 3.37
N LEU A 49 -1.05 18.19 2.14
CA LEU A 49 -2.39 18.19 1.54
C LEU A 49 -3.33 17.20 2.22
N PHE A 50 -2.81 16.07 2.68
CA PHE A 50 -3.59 15.08 3.42
C PHE A 50 -3.06 15.01 4.84
N GLU A 51 -3.38 16.01 5.65
CA GLU A 51 -2.81 16.15 6.99
C GLU A 51 -3.05 14.91 7.86
N ALA A 52 -4.23 14.31 7.74
CA ALA A 52 -4.58 13.13 8.53
C ALA A 52 -3.72 11.91 8.15
N TRP A 53 -3.04 11.96 7.02
CA TRP A 53 -2.24 10.85 6.52
C TRP A 53 -0.74 11.03 6.76
N GLN A 54 -0.33 12.15 7.33
CA GLN A 54 1.10 12.39 7.60
C GLN A 54 1.67 11.28 8.47
N GLY A 55 2.79 10.72 8.03
CA GLY A 55 3.43 9.60 8.72
C GLY A 55 2.81 8.24 8.43
N SER A 56 1.69 8.19 7.70
CA SER A 56 1.11 6.91 7.29
C SER A 56 1.94 6.24 6.21
N PHE A 57 1.91 4.92 6.20
CA PHE A 57 2.53 4.12 5.16
C PHE A 57 1.47 3.80 4.11
N LEU A 58 1.78 4.13 2.85
CA LEU A 58 0.90 3.84 1.72
C LEU A 58 1.54 2.73 0.89
N VAL A 59 0.83 1.62 0.77
CA VAL A 59 1.31 0.45 0.03
C VAL A 59 0.39 0.22 -1.15
N SER A 60 0.93 0.40 -2.35
CA SER A 60 0.16 0.10 -3.56
C SER A 60 0.13 -1.41 -3.81
N THR A 61 -0.97 -1.89 -4.35
CA THR A 61 -1.18 -3.31 -4.57
C THR A 61 -1.60 -3.59 -5.99
N LEU A 62 -1.15 -4.72 -6.52
CA LEU A 62 -1.54 -5.16 -7.85
C LEU A 62 -2.77 -6.07 -7.78
N VAL A 63 -2.80 -7.00 -6.85
CA VAL A 63 -3.88 -7.97 -6.76
C VAL A 63 -5.16 -7.34 -6.23
N ASP A 64 -5.07 -6.57 -5.14
CA ASP A 64 -6.25 -5.95 -4.54
C ASP A 64 -6.69 -4.68 -5.26
N GLN A 65 -5.87 -4.17 -6.18
CA GLN A 65 -6.20 -3.00 -7.00
C GLN A 65 -6.54 -1.78 -6.15
N ASP A 66 -5.73 -1.54 -5.12
CA ASP A 66 -5.94 -0.45 -4.18
C ASP A 66 -4.62 0.06 -3.62
N VAL A 67 -4.72 1.00 -2.68
CA VAL A 67 -3.61 1.43 -1.84
C VAL A 67 -4.01 1.18 -0.39
N LYS A 68 -3.19 0.42 0.33
CA LYS A 68 -3.41 0.20 1.77
C LYS A 68 -2.75 1.32 2.54
N ARG A 69 -3.52 2.02 3.36
CA ARG A 69 -2.98 3.03 4.26
C ARG A 69 -2.81 2.40 5.63
N LEU A 70 -1.59 2.36 6.12
CA LEU A 70 -1.24 1.76 7.40
C LEU A 70 -0.79 2.84 8.37
N THR A 71 -1.33 2.82 9.55
CA THR A 71 -0.88 3.66 10.65
C THR A 71 -0.05 2.79 11.59
N LEU A 72 1.18 3.22 11.87
CA LEU A 72 2.08 2.48 12.75
C LEU A 72 2.31 3.24 14.04
N ASN A 73 2.44 2.48 15.11
CA ASN A 73 2.84 2.98 16.42
C ASN A 73 3.80 1.97 17.02
N ASP A 74 5.03 2.43 17.31
CA ASP A 74 6.10 1.57 17.85
C ASP A 74 6.30 0.29 17.05
N ASN A 75 6.38 0.44 15.72
CA ASN A 75 6.59 -0.67 14.77
C ASN A 75 5.44 -1.68 14.71
N SER A 76 4.28 -1.29 15.20
CA SER A 76 3.07 -2.12 15.08
C SER A 76 2.03 -1.37 14.27
N VAL A 77 1.32 -2.10 13.40
CA VAL A 77 0.20 -1.53 12.65
C VAL A 77 -0.98 -1.41 13.57
N THR A 78 -1.43 -0.16 13.80
CA THR A 78 -2.56 0.12 14.69
C THR A 78 -3.86 0.33 13.94
N ASP A 79 -3.77 0.67 12.65
CA ASP A 79 -4.95 0.89 11.81
C ASP A 79 -4.58 0.65 10.35
N SER A 80 -5.58 0.26 9.57
CA SER A 80 -5.39 -0.06 8.17
C SER A 80 -6.69 0.22 7.42
N GLU A 81 -6.57 0.83 6.23
CA GLU A 81 -7.73 1.03 5.36
C GLU A 81 -7.33 0.89 3.90
N SER A 82 -8.28 0.55 3.05
CA SER A 82 -8.09 0.45 1.61
C SER A 82 -8.57 1.73 0.95
N LEU A 83 -7.74 2.30 0.08
CA LEU A 83 -8.01 3.53 -0.64
C LEU A 83 -8.03 3.25 -2.14
N PHE A 84 -8.85 4.01 -2.87
CA PHE A 84 -8.85 4.02 -4.33
C PHE A 84 -9.26 2.71 -4.98
N SER A 85 -9.94 1.84 -4.26
CA SER A 85 -10.46 0.58 -4.82
C SER A 85 -11.49 0.83 -5.91
N GLU A 86 -12.14 1.99 -5.90
CA GLU A 86 -13.11 2.37 -6.92
C GLU A 86 -12.50 2.57 -8.30
N LEU A 87 -11.18 2.74 -8.38
CA LEU A 87 -10.50 2.86 -9.67
C LEU A 87 -10.49 1.55 -10.45
N GLY A 88 -10.59 0.42 -9.75
CA GLY A 88 -10.63 -0.89 -10.39
C GLY A 88 -9.41 -1.23 -11.22
N ALA A 89 -8.24 -0.71 -10.84
CA ALA A 89 -7.00 -0.90 -11.60
C ALA A 89 -5.89 -1.36 -10.68
N ARG A 90 -5.03 -2.22 -11.21
CA ARG A 90 -3.81 -2.64 -10.52
C ARG A 90 -2.92 -1.42 -10.32
N ILE A 91 -2.50 -1.16 -9.10
CA ILE A 91 -1.70 0.01 -8.77
C ILE A 91 -0.24 -0.42 -8.65
N ARG A 92 0.59 0.05 -9.56
CA ARG A 92 2.02 -0.31 -9.61
C ARG A 92 2.87 0.59 -8.73
N GLY A 93 2.47 1.82 -8.51
CA GLY A 93 3.25 2.75 -7.73
C GLY A 93 2.39 3.80 -7.06
N VAL A 94 2.89 4.31 -5.93
CA VAL A 94 2.29 5.42 -5.20
C VAL A 94 3.42 6.38 -4.84
N HIS A 95 3.28 7.64 -5.21
CA HIS A 95 4.32 8.64 -5.07
C HIS A 95 3.75 9.93 -4.53
N GLU A 96 4.60 10.72 -3.90
CA GLU A 96 4.23 12.04 -3.38
C GLU A 96 4.87 13.12 -4.25
N GLY A 97 4.07 14.07 -4.69
CA GLY A 97 4.55 15.22 -5.43
C GLY A 97 5.10 16.30 -4.51
N PRO A 98 5.76 17.33 -5.07
CA PRO A 98 6.41 18.37 -4.28
C PRO A 98 5.44 19.21 -3.45
N ASP A 99 4.16 19.27 -3.83
CA ASP A 99 3.14 20.01 -3.09
C ASP A 99 2.31 19.13 -2.16
N GLY A 100 2.63 17.84 -2.07
CA GLY A 100 1.92 16.90 -1.22
C GLY A 100 0.81 16.13 -1.90
N ALA A 101 0.56 16.34 -3.19
CA ALA A 101 -0.38 15.53 -3.94
C ALA A 101 0.16 14.11 -4.08
N ILE A 102 -0.74 13.16 -4.21
CA ILE A 102 -0.38 11.76 -4.38
C ILE A 102 -0.58 11.37 -5.84
N TYR A 103 0.40 10.67 -6.40
CA TYR A 103 0.37 10.20 -7.78
C TYR A 103 0.34 8.68 -7.78
N LEU A 104 -0.63 8.12 -8.47
CA LEU A 104 -0.78 6.68 -8.63
C LEU A 104 -0.40 6.29 -10.05
N LEU A 105 0.37 5.21 -10.17
CA LEU A 105 0.70 4.63 -11.46
C LEU A 105 -0.09 3.33 -11.60
N THR A 106 -0.86 3.22 -12.68
CA THR A 106 -1.63 2.00 -12.91
C THR A 106 -0.83 1.01 -13.75
N ASP A 107 -1.06 -0.28 -13.48
CA ASP A 107 -0.50 -1.38 -14.27
C ASP A 107 -1.59 -1.86 -15.23
N SER A 108 -1.79 -1.11 -16.29
CA SER A 108 -2.82 -1.36 -17.28
C SER A 108 -2.30 -0.98 -18.67
N ASP A 109 -3.04 -1.33 -19.71
CA ASP A 109 -2.68 -1.00 -21.09
C ASP A 109 -3.85 -0.27 -21.75
N PRO A 110 -3.74 1.05 -21.99
CA PRO A 110 -2.61 1.91 -21.60
C PRO A 110 -2.55 2.17 -20.11
N GLY A 111 -1.34 2.45 -19.61
CA GLY A 111 -1.15 2.87 -18.24
C GLY A 111 -1.59 4.32 -18.02
N SER A 112 -1.86 4.65 -16.77
CA SER A 112 -2.27 5.99 -16.38
C SER A 112 -1.47 6.50 -15.21
N VAL A 113 -1.27 7.81 -15.16
CA VAL A 113 -0.78 8.52 -13.99
C VAL A 113 -1.96 9.30 -13.43
N ILE A 114 -2.35 9.01 -12.20
CA ILE A 114 -3.53 9.61 -11.59
C ILE A 114 -3.06 10.53 -10.47
N GLU A 115 -3.40 11.80 -10.56
CA GLU A 115 -3.14 12.76 -9.51
C GLU A 115 -4.29 12.77 -8.53
N VAL A 116 -3.97 12.62 -7.24
CA VAL A 116 -4.96 12.62 -6.16
C VAL A 116 -4.75 13.83 -5.29
N ARG A 117 -5.79 14.64 -5.15
CA ARG A 117 -5.81 15.81 -4.28
C ARG A 117 -7.04 15.74 -3.38
N PRO A 118 -6.98 16.29 -2.18
CA PRO A 118 -8.18 16.32 -1.32
C PRO A 118 -9.23 17.24 -1.93
N LYS A 119 -10.49 16.94 -1.66
CA LYS A 119 -11.56 17.89 -1.99
C LYS A 119 -11.37 19.12 -1.14
N THR A 120 -11.41 20.30 -1.79
CA THR A 120 -11.32 21.53 -1.05
C THR A 120 -12.69 21.85 -0.43
N VAL A 121 -12.66 22.52 0.73
CA VAL A 121 -13.90 22.99 1.35
C VAL A 121 -14.61 23.97 0.43
N ASP A 122 -13.84 24.80 -0.27
CA ASP A 122 -14.38 25.76 -1.20
C ASP A 122 -15.12 25.11 -2.34
N SER A 123 -14.73 23.92 -2.76
CA SER A 123 -15.44 23.22 -3.81
C SER A 123 -16.86 22.88 -3.39
N ALA A 124 -17.15 22.79 -2.10
CA ALA A 124 -18.50 22.60 -1.61
C ALA A 124 -19.36 23.86 -1.81
N ASN A 125 -18.74 25.00 -1.90
CA ASN A 125 -19.43 26.28 -2.15
C ASN A 125 -19.54 26.56 -3.64
N GLU A 126 -18.81 25.86 -4.41
CA GLU A 126 -18.88 26.01 -5.84
C GLU A 126 -20.00 25.14 -6.36
N PRO A 127 -20.81 25.71 -7.13
CA PRO A 127 -21.91 24.97 -7.72
C PRO A 127 -21.43 23.88 -8.63
#